data_8b3efee7c0d0129b3886f2caece22f6b
#
_entry.id   8b3efee7c0d0129b3886f2caece22f6b
#
_cell.length_a   1.000
_cell.length_b   1.000
_cell.length_c   1.000
_cell.angle_alpha   90.00
_cell.angle_beta   90.00
_cell.angle_gamma   90.00
#
_symmetry.space_group_name_H-M   'P 1'
#
loop_
_entity.id
_entity.type
_entity.pdbx_description
1 polymer ?
#
loop_
_entity_poly.entity_id
_entity_poly.type
_entity_poly.pdbx_seq_one_letter_code
_entity_poly.pdbx_strand_id
1 'polypeptide(L)'
;SQLTTIKSLATFPPSIYVVGIAISTIFAAKVMSIIGRRLGFVLASIGSSLACLLAAYSIFINSFIIFSFSCFLLGTGMAFIHQYRFAAAETVEKDKAPKAVSMLLLAGIVSAFIGITLANKTKDLISDHVYVGSYITLACFTIMPAIFLSFYKNSKIANKNNSIYSN
;
A
#
# COMPACT_ATOMS: atom_id res chain seq x y z
N SER A 1 6.86 23.73 0.16
CA SER A 1 6.72 22.71 -0.86
C SER A 1 7.23 23.24 -2.19
N GLN A 2 7.93 22.42 -2.97
CA GLN A 2 8.52 22.85 -4.25
C GLN A 2 7.46 23.04 -5.36
N LEU A 3 6.28 22.46 -5.19
CA LEU A 3 5.20 22.47 -6.19
C LEU A 3 4.18 23.62 -6.01
N THR A 4 4.30 24.41 -4.95
CA THR A 4 3.41 25.56 -4.70
C THR A 4 4.13 26.64 -3.92
N THR A 5 3.88 27.89 -4.30
CA THR A 5 4.37 29.10 -3.60
C THR A 5 3.51 29.45 -2.39
N ILE A 6 2.30 28.91 -2.30
CA ILE A 6 1.35 29.19 -1.23
C ILE A 6 1.54 28.16 -0.11
N LYS A 7 2.06 28.58 1.05
CA LYS A 7 2.33 27.71 2.21
C LYS A 7 1.09 26.94 2.70
N SER A 8 -0.11 27.52 2.62
CA SER A 8 -1.36 26.85 3.02
C SER A 8 -1.72 25.64 2.14
N LEU A 9 -1.29 25.61 0.88
CA LEU A 9 -1.52 24.49 0.00
C LEU A 9 -0.53 23.32 0.23
N ALA A 10 0.54 23.53 0.99
CA ALA A 10 1.51 22.47 1.28
C ALA A 10 0.91 21.31 2.11
N THR A 11 -0.14 21.58 2.88
CA THR A 11 -0.85 20.57 3.70
C THR A 11 -1.95 19.83 2.92
N PHE A 12 -2.31 20.32 1.72
CA PHE A 12 -3.40 19.73 0.93
C PHE A 12 -3.13 18.29 0.48
N PRO A 13 -1.95 17.92 -0.07
CA PRO A 13 -1.68 16.54 -0.47
C PRO A 13 -1.72 15.53 0.69
N PRO A 14 -1.15 15.80 1.89
CA PRO A 14 -1.34 14.92 3.04
C PRO A 14 -2.79 14.80 3.48
N SER A 15 -3.56 15.88 3.43
CA SER A 15 -4.98 15.85 3.81
C SER A 15 -5.80 15.01 2.85
N ILE A 16 -5.58 15.14 1.55
CA ILE A 16 -6.32 14.36 0.54
C ILE A 16 -5.92 12.88 0.56
N TYR A 17 -4.69 12.55 0.97
CA TYR A 17 -4.27 11.19 1.26
C TYR A 17 -5.11 10.55 2.38
N VAL A 18 -5.31 11.28 3.49
CA VAL A 18 -6.15 10.81 4.62
C VAL A 18 -7.61 10.64 4.20
N VAL A 19 -8.14 11.57 3.40
CA VAL A 19 -9.49 11.45 2.81
C VAL A 19 -9.58 10.20 1.93
N GLY A 20 -8.57 9.92 1.13
CA GLY A 20 -8.47 8.70 0.32
C GLY A 20 -8.56 7.43 1.19
N ILE A 21 -7.84 7.38 2.32
CA ILE A 21 -7.92 6.27 3.28
C ILE A 21 -9.34 6.14 3.82
N ALA A 22 -9.93 7.24 4.33
CA ALA A 22 -11.23 7.23 4.99
C ALA A 22 -12.35 6.72 4.06
N ILE A 23 -12.44 7.28 2.86
CA ILE A 23 -13.45 6.88 1.87
C ILE A 23 -13.25 5.43 1.44
N SER A 24 -12.01 5.06 1.15
CA SER A 24 -11.71 3.75 0.55
C SER A 24 -11.75 2.60 1.56
N THR A 25 -11.68 2.86 2.86
CA THR A 25 -11.72 1.80 3.89
C THR A 25 -13.03 1.00 3.83
N ILE A 26 -14.17 1.68 3.62
CA ILE A 26 -15.49 1.03 3.51
C ILE A 26 -15.54 0.17 2.24
N PHE A 27 -15.06 0.71 1.12
CA PHE A 27 -15.04 0.01 -0.17
C PHE A 27 -14.04 -1.15 -0.16
N ALA A 28 -12.88 -0.98 0.47
CA ALA A 28 -11.83 -2.01 0.55
C ALA A 28 -12.35 -3.28 1.22
N ALA A 29 -13.06 -3.16 2.35
CA ALA A 29 -13.66 -4.29 3.04
C ALA A 29 -14.67 -5.03 2.14
N LYS A 30 -15.55 -4.29 1.47
CA LYS A 30 -16.57 -4.86 0.57
C LYS A 30 -15.95 -5.51 -0.67
N VAL A 31 -15.00 -4.85 -1.30
CA VAL A 31 -14.29 -5.38 -2.47
C VAL A 31 -13.56 -6.68 -2.10
N MET A 32 -12.84 -6.71 -0.98
CA MET A 32 -12.13 -7.91 -0.51
C MET A 32 -13.06 -9.07 -0.14
N SER A 33 -14.30 -8.79 0.30
CA SER A 33 -15.29 -9.84 0.56
C SER A 33 -15.80 -10.49 -0.71
N ILE A 34 -15.82 -9.76 -1.84
CA ILE A 34 -16.32 -10.24 -3.14
C ILE A 34 -15.22 -10.95 -3.94
N ILE A 35 -14.08 -10.29 -4.14
CA ILE A 35 -12.99 -10.81 -5.00
C ILE A 35 -11.98 -11.66 -4.23
N GLY A 36 -12.11 -11.71 -2.91
CA GLY A 36 -11.17 -12.40 -2.03
C GLY A 36 -9.97 -11.53 -1.64
N ARG A 37 -9.43 -11.80 -0.45
CA ARG A 37 -8.36 -11.01 0.16
C ARG A 37 -7.08 -10.98 -0.67
N ARG A 38 -6.69 -12.15 -1.23
CA ARG A 38 -5.47 -12.26 -2.04
C ARG A 38 -5.49 -11.33 -3.26
N LEU A 39 -6.55 -11.41 -4.06
CA LEU A 39 -6.70 -10.56 -5.24
C LEU A 39 -6.82 -9.09 -4.85
N GLY A 40 -7.54 -8.77 -3.76
CA GLY A 40 -7.64 -7.42 -3.24
C GLY A 40 -6.27 -6.82 -2.90
N PHE A 41 -5.40 -7.58 -2.24
CA PHE A 41 -4.04 -7.12 -1.91
C PHE A 41 -3.13 -6.99 -3.13
N VAL A 42 -3.21 -7.90 -4.10
CA VAL A 42 -2.45 -7.80 -5.35
C VAL A 42 -2.86 -6.55 -6.12
N LEU A 43 -4.16 -6.31 -6.28
CA LEU A 43 -4.67 -5.12 -6.96
C LEU A 43 -4.30 -3.83 -6.24
N ALA A 44 -4.37 -3.81 -4.90
CA ALA A 44 -3.96 -2.67 -4.10
C ALA A 44 -2.46 -2.38 -4.24
N SER A 45 -1.61 -3.40 -4.26
CA SER A 45 -0.16 -3.24 -4.44
C SER A 45 0.18 -2.69 -5.83
N ILE A 46 -0.46 -3.21 -6.88
CA ILE A 46 -0.29 -2.70 -8.25
C ILE A 46 -0.78 -1.26 -8.34
N GLY A 47 -1.98 -0.97 -7.82
CA GLY A 47 -2.56 0.37 -7.81
C GLY A 47 -1.69 1.37 -7.05
N SER A 48 -1.14 0.99 -5.90
CA SER A 48 -0.22 1.83 -5.13
C SER A 48 1.10 2.08 -5.86
N SER A 49 1.65 1.07 -6.55
CA SER A 49 2.85 1.24 -7.36
C SER A 49 2.61 2.22 -8.52
N LEU A 50 1.49 2.10 -9.22
CA LEU A 50 1.11 3.05 -10.28
C LEU A 50 0.89 4.47 -9.72
N ALA A 51 0.28 4.60 -8.56
CA ALA A 51 0.10 5.90 -7.90
C ALA A 51 1.45 6.52 -7.48
N CYS A 52 2.44 5.73 -7.05
CA CYS A 52 3.80 6.21 -6.79
C CYS A 52 4.48 6.71 -8.07
N LEU A 53 4.36 5.98 -9.18
CA LEU A 53 4.91 6.41 -10.47
C LEU A 53 4.23 7.70 -10.96
N LEU A 54 2.91 7.80 -10.79
CA LEU A 54 2.18 9.02 -11.11
C LEU A 54 2.63 10.21 -10.24
N ALA A 55 2.92 9.98 -8.95
CA ALA A 55 3.48 10.99 -8.07
C ALA A 55 4.88 11.43 -8.52
N ALA A 56 5.75 10.49 -8.90
CA ALA A 56 7.06 10.80 -9.47
C ALA A 56 6.94 11.63 -10.74
N TYR A 57 6.06 11.23 -11.65
CA TYR A 57 5.79 11.97 -12.88
C TYR A 57 5.24 13.37 -12.62
N SER A 58 4.34 13.52 -11.65
CA SER A 58 3.77 14.82 -11.29
C SER A 58 4.82 15.82 -10.76
N ILE A 59 5.82 15.32 -10.04
CA ILE A 59 6.95 16.14 -9.59
C ILE A 59 7.82 16.55 -10.79
N PHE A 60 8.04 15.63 -11.72
CA PHE A 60 8.82 15.91 -12.92
C PHE A 60 8.21 17.04 -13.77
N ILE A 61 6.88 17.05 -13.94
CA ILE A 61 6.16 18.10 -14.69
C ILE A 61 5.73 19.29 -13.82
N ASN A 62 6.11 19.32 -12.53
CA ASN A 62 5.75 20.35 -11.55
C ASN A 62 4.24 20.60 -11.42
N SER A 63 3.40 19.55 -11.54
CA SER A 63 1.95 19.66 -11.43
C SER A 63 1.45 19.31 -10.04
N PHE A 64 0.99 20.32 -9.30
CA PHE A 64 0.42 20.16 -7.97
C PHE A 64 -0.89 19.34 -7.98
N ILE A 65 -1.71 19.49 -9.02
CA ILE A 65 -3.02 18.80 -9.13
C ILE A 65 -2.80 17.30 -9.29
N ILE A 66 -1.91 16.91 -10.21
CA ILE A 66 -1.61 15.48 -10.45
C ILE A 66 -0.95 14.87 -9.22
N PHE A 67 -0.10 15.61 -8.52
CA PHE A 67 0.51 15.16 -7.27
C PHE A 67 -0.54 14.90 -6.18
N SER A 68 -1.48 15.84 -6.00
CA SER A 68 -2.58 15.69 -5.04
C SER A 68 -3.47 14.49 -5.36
N PHE A 69 -3.77 14.28 -6.65
CA PHE A 69 -4.53 13.11 -7.10
C PHE A 69 -3.77 11.80 -6.85
N SER A 70 -2.46 11.77 -7.07
CA SER A 70 -1.60 10.63 -6.74
C SER A 70 -1.64 10.32 -5.25
N CYS A 71 -1.61 11.35 -4.39
CA CYS A 71 -1.75 11.17 -2.94
C CYS A 71 -3.10 10.56 -2.55
N PHE A 72 -4.19 10.96 -3.20
CA PHE A 72 -5.51 10.33 -3.01
C PHE A 72 -5.48 8.83 -3.36
N LEU A 73 -4.91 8.48 -4.51
CA LEU A 73 -4.77 7.08 -4.94
C LEU A 73 -3.89 6.27 -3.99
N LEU A 74 -2.80 6.85 -3.47
CA LEU A 74 -1.97 6.21 -2.44
C LEU A 74 -2.75 5.96 -1.15
N GLY A 75 -3.57 6.91 -0.74
CA GLY A 75 -4.50 6.75 0.38
C GLY A 75 -5.48 5.60 0.18
N THR A 76 -6.02 5.47 -1.04
CA THR A 76 -6.87 4.32 -1.41
C THR A 76 -6.13 3.00 -1.25
N GLY A 77 -4.91 2.87 -1.76
CA GLY A 77 -4.08 1.68 -1.57
C GLY A 77 -3.82 1.36 -0.10
N MET A 78 -3.56 2.38 0.71
CA MET A 78 -3.33 2.22 2.16
C MET A 78 -4.55 1.69 2.90
N ALA A 79 -5.77 2.05 2.48
CA ALA A 79 -7.01 1.49 3.04
C ALA A 79 -7.06 -0.05 2.91
N PHE A 80 -6.60 -0.59 1.78
CA PHE A 80 -6.50 -2.04 1.59
C PHE A 80 -5.41 -2.65 2.49
N ILE A 81 -4.27 -1.97 2.66
CA ILE A 81 -3.19 -2.43 3.54
C ILE A 81 -3.67 -2.55 4.99
N HIS A 82 -4.52 -1.64 5.46
CA HIS A 82 -5.08 -1.74 6.81
C HIS A 82 -5.89 -3.03 7.03
N GLN A 83 -6.40 -3.67 5.98
CA GLN A 83 -7.10 -4.95 6.07
C GLN A 83 -6.16 -6.14 6.37
N TYR A 84 -4.82 -5.98 6.26
CA TYR A 84 -3.87 -7.05 6.61
C TYR A 84 -4.01 -7.52 8.06
N ARG A 85 -4.36 -6.63 8.98
CA ARG A 85 -4.57 -6.97 10.40
C ARG A 85 -5.69 -7.98 10.57
N PHE A 86 -6.81 -7.77 9.87
CA PHE A 86 -7.95 -8.68 9.90
C PHE A 86 -7.61 -10.01 9.20
N ALA A 87 -6.91 -9.93 8.06
CA ALA A 87 -6.45 -11.12 7.36
C ALA A 87 -5.51 -11.97 8.23
N ALA A 88 -4.58 -11.35 8.94
CA ALA A 88 -3.65 -12.04 9.83
C ALA A 88 -4.41 -12.71 11.02
N ALA A 89 -5.36 -12.01 11.62
CA ALA A 89 -6.17 -12.56 12.72
C ALA A 89 -7.02 -13.78 12.28
N GLU A 90 -7.56 -13.77 11.07
CA GLU A 90 -8.39 -14.87 10.54
C GLU A 90 -7.59 -16.07 10.04
N THR A 91 -6.29 -15.91 9.81
CA THR A 91 -5.43 -16.97 9.26
C THR A 91 -4.92 -17.92 10.35
N VAL A 92 -4.97 -17.51 11.60
CA VAL A 92 -4.48 -18.26 12.76
C VAL A 92 -5.63 -18.69 13.67
N GLU A 93 -5.36 -19.62 14.61
CA GLU A 93 -6.29 -19.97 15.67
C GLU A 93 -6.64 -18.76 16.53
N LYS A 94 -7.86 -18.71 17.05
CA LYS A 94 -8.37 -17.54 17.81
C LYS A 94 -7.45 -17.11 18.95
N ASP A 95 -6.84 -18.05 19.65
CA ASP A 95 -5.92 -17.79 20.77
C ASP A 95 -4.59 -17.18 20.30
N LYS A 96 -4.20 -17.38 19.04
CA LYS A 96 -2.97 -16.85 18.45
C LYS A 96 -3.18 -15.55 17.68
N ALA A 97 -4.44 -15.13 17.44
CA ALA A 97 -4.77 -13.94 16.67
C ALA A 97 -4.13 -12.66 17.25
N PRO A 98 -4.15 -12.37 18.57
CA PRO A 98 -3.49 -11.18 19.11
C PRO A 98 -1.99 -11.15 18.83
N LYS A 99 -1.32 -12.31 18.94
CA LYS A 99 0.11 -12.43 18.64
C LYS A 99 0.43 -12.17 17.17
N ALA A 100 -0.38 -12.70 16.25
CA ALA A 100 -0.21 -12.47 14.83
C ALA A 100 -0.36 -10.98 14.46
N VAL A 101 -1.35 -10.31 15.02
CA VAL A 101 -1.56 -8.87 14.81
C VAL A 101 -0.41 -8.06 15.40
N SER A 102 0.06 -8.39 16.61
CA SER A 102 1.20 -7.71 17.23
C SER A 102 2.48 -7.85 16.42
N MET A 103 2.77 -9.04 15.89
CA MET A 103 3.93 -9.25 14.99
C MET A 103 3.81 -8.41 13.72
N LEU A 104 2.62 -8.29 13.14
CA LEU A 104 2.39 -7.45 11.97
C LEU A 104 2.64 -5.96 12.28
N LEU A 105 2.20 -5.50 13.45
CA LEU A 105 2.43 -4.11 13.89
C LEU A 105 3.92 -3.84 14.13
N LEU A 106 4.64 -4.76 14.74
CA LEU A 106 6.09 -4.65 14.93
C LEU A 106 6.83 -4.60 13.57
N ALA A 107 6.44 -5.46 12.63
CA ALA A 107 6.99 -5.42 11.28
C ALA A 107 6.69 -4.06 10.59
N GLY A 108 5.52 -3.46 10.84
CA GLY A 108 5.17 -2.12 10.38
C GLY A 108 6.09 -1.04 10.92
N ILE A 109 6.45 -1.08 12.21
CA ILE A 109 7.39 -0.13 12.82
C ILE A 109 8.77 -0.25 12.17
N VAL A 110 9.30 -1.47 12.04
CA VAL A 110 10.59 -1.71 11.38
C VAL A 110 10.58 -1.20 9.94
N SER A 111 9.50 -1.47 9.20
CA SER A 111 9.33 -1.00 7.82
C SER A 111 9.29 0.53 7.73
N ALA A 112 8.72 1.23 8.72
CA ALA A 112 8.70 2.67 8.76
C ALA A 112 10.11 3.27 8.88
N PHE A 113 10.96 2.72 9.75
CA PHE A 113 12.36 3.15 9.88
C PHE A 113 13.15 2.93 8.59
N ILE A 114 13.01 1.74 7.99
CA ILE A 114 13.66 1.41 6.72
C ILE A 114 13.17 2.37 5.62
N GLY A 115 11.86 2.61 5.54
CA GLY A 115 11.24 3.47 4.54
C GLY A 115 11.73 4.92 4.62
N ILE A 116 11.79 5.50 5.82
CA ILE A 116 12.29 6.87 6.02
C ILE A 116 13.77 6.96 5.61
N THR A 117 14.59 6.00 6.04
CA THR A 117 16.02 5.96 5.72
C THR A 117 16.23 5.84 4.20
N LEU A 118 15.47 4.99 3.55
CA LEU A 118 15.55 4.77 2.12
C LEU A 118 15.09 6.00 1.33
N ALA A 119 13.96 6.61 1.72
CA ALA A 119 13.45 7.83 1.12
C ALA A 119 14.47 8.98 1.19
N ASN A 120 15.14 9.14 2.34
CA ASN A 120 16.17 10.15 2.51
C ASN A 120 17.43 9.89 1.67
N LYS A 121 17.82 8.63 1.48
CA LYS A 121 18.97 8.29 0.64
C LYS A 121 18.70 8.40 -0.85
N THR A 122 17.44 8.24 -1.24
CA THR A 122 17.04 8.23 -2.67
C THR A 122 16.42 9.54 -3.14
N LYS A 123 16.20 10.52 -2.23
CA LYS A 123 15.59 11.82 -2.59
C LYS A 123 16.40 12.60 -3.63
N ASP A 124 17.73 12.51 -3.57
CA ASP A 124 18.68 13.25 -4.41
C ASP A 124 19.23 12.38 -5.56
N LEU A 125 18.64 11.20 -5.81
CA LEU A 125 19.10 10.27 -6.85
C LEU A 125 18.96 10.86 -8.26
N ILE A 126 18.03 11.79 -8.44
CA ILE A 126 17.83 12.55 -9.68
C ILE A 126 18.11 14.01 -9.34
N SER A 127 19.25 14.52 -9.80
CA SER A 127 19.80 15.83 -9.42
C SER A 127 18.86 17.00 -9.69
N ASP A 128 18.06 16.92 -10.76
CA ASP A 128 17.18 18.01 -11.19
C ASP A 128 15.80 18.03 -10.49
N HIS A 129 15.39 16.90 -9.88
CA HIS A 129 14.06 16.76 -9.27
C HIS A 129 14.13 16.00 -7.95
N VAL A 130 14.23 16.75 -6.86
CA VAL A 130 14.25 16.20 -5.50
C VAL A 130 12.96 15.41 -5.24
N TYR A 131 13.09 14.24 -4.61
CA TYR A 131 12.04 13.26 -4.28
C TYR A 131 11.51 12.39 -5.42
N VAL A 132 11.78 12.63 -6.69
CA VAL A 132 11.37 11.71 -7.79
C VAL A 132 11.98 10.33 -7.56
N GLY A 133 13.27 10.26 -7.22
CA GLY A 133 13.94 9.00 -6.88
C GLY A 133 13.27 8.25 -5.71
N SER A 134 12.82 8.97 -4.69
CA SER A 134 12.10 8.36 -3.55
C SER A 134 10.78 7.73 -3.95
N TYR A 135 9.99 8.36 -4.82
CA TYR A 135 8.72 7.81 -5.30
C TYR A 135 8.92 6.61 -6.24
N ILE A 136 9.96 6.61 -7.08
CA ILE A 136 10.32 5.45 -7.91
C ILE A 136 10.72 4.27 -7.02
N THR A 137 11.56 4.52 -6.02
CA THR A 137 11.96 3.50 -5.05
C THR A 137 10.76 2.94 -4.30
N LEU A 138 9.84 3.80 -3.86
CA LEU A 138 8.60 3.40 -3.20
C LEU A 138 7.72 2.56 -4.14
N ALA A 139 7.64 2.89 -5.43
CA ALA A 139 6.91 2.09 -6.42
C ALA A 139 7.47 0.67 -6.52
N CYS A 140 8.81 0.51 -6.54
CA CYS A 140 9.45 -0.80 -6.55
C CYS A 140 9.14 -1.61 -5.27
N PHE A 141 9.09 -0.97 -4.11
CA PHE A 141 8.76 -1.65 -2.85
C PHE A 141 7.28 -2.01 -2.76
N THR A 142 6.38 -1.17 -3.24
CA THR A 142 4.93 -1.43 -3.19
C THR A 142 4.48 -2.53 -4.15
N ILE A 143 5.25 -2.84 -5.20
CA ILE A 143 4.93 -3.95 -6.10
C ILE A 143 5.41 -5.31 -5.56
N MET A 144 6.39 -5.35 -4.66
CA MET A 144 6.90 -6.61 -4.10
C MET A 144 5.81 -7.51 -3.48
N PRO A 145 4.87 -7.01 -2.66
CA PRO A 145 3.78 -7.83 -2.13
C PRO A 145 2.91 -8.45 -3.23
N ALA A 146 2.68 -7.75 -4.35
CA ALA A 146 1.93 -8.31 -5.48
C ALA A 146 2.65 -9.51 -6.08
N ILE A 147 3.98 -9.42 -6.25
CA ILE A 147 4.81 -10.49 -6.78
C ILE A 147 4.76 -11.70 -5.82
N PHE A 148 5.04 -11.50 -4.53
CA PHE A 148 5.02 -12.58 -3.54
C PHE A 148 3.65 -13.27 -3.45
N LEU A 149 2.56 -12.50 -3.39
CA LEU A 149 1.21 -13.01 -3.32
C LEU A 149 0.77 -13.70 -4.63
N SER A 150 1.30 -13.30 -5.78
CA SER A 150 1.03 -13.97 -7.06
C SER A 150 1.66 -15.34 -7.11
N PHE A 151 2.88 -15.52 -6.59
CA PHE A 151 3.56 -16.82 -6.54
C PHE A 151 3.05 -17.74 -5.42
N TYR A 152 2.44 -17.18 -4.36
CA TYR A 152 1.90 -17.99 -3.27
C TYR A 152 0.64 -18.74 -3.73
N LYS A 153 0.83 -19.95 -4.22
CA LYS A 153 -0.25 -20.85 -4.65
C LYS A 153 -1.11 -21.23 -3.44
N ASN A 154 -2.40 -21.05 -3.56
CA ASN A 154 -3.37 -21.29 -2.50
C ASN A 154 -3.50 -22.78 -2.20
N SER A 155 -2.56 -23.34 -1.43
CA SER A 155 -2.54 -24.76 -1.06
C SER A 155 -3.74 -25.22 -0.21
N LYS A 156 -4.45 -24.27 0.40
CA LYS A 156 -5.60 -24.57 1.26
C LYS A 156 -6.88 -24.96 0.50
N ILE A 157 -7.06 -24.53 -0.75
CA ILE A 157 -8.24 -24.93 -1.54
C ILE A 157 -8.11 -26.38 -2.02
N ALA A 158 -6.91 -26.81 -2.35
CA ALA A 158 -6.67 -28.20 -2.77
C ALA A 158 -6.95 -29.21 -1.65
N ASN A 159 -6.66 -28.87 -0.40
CA ASN A 159 -6.84 -29.78 0.73
C ASN A 159 -8.31 -29.90 1.20
N LYS A 160 -9.13 -28.86 0.98
CA LYS A 160 -10.55 -28.91 1.32
C LYS A 160 -11.36 -29.75 0.31
N ASN A 161 -10.97 -29.76 -0.94
CA ASN A 161 -11.61 -30.60 -1.95
C ASN A 161 -11.26 -32.08 -1.77
N ASN A 162 -10.04 -32.41 -1.35
CA ASN A 162 -9.65 -33.82 -1.12
C ASN A 162 -10.33 -34.43 0.11
N SER A 163 -10.73 -33.63 1.11
CA SER A 163 -11.46 -34.15 2.28
C SER A 163 -12.95 -34.38 2.03
N ILE A 164 -13.52 -33.84 0.96
CA ILE A 164 -14.94 -34.04 0.58
C ILE A 164 -15.11 -35.31 -0.25
N TYR A 165 -14.05 -35.77 -0.92
CA TYR A 165 -14.07 -36.98 -1.76
C TYR A 165 -13.49 -38.23 -1.08
N SER A 166 -13.12 -38.12 0.23
CA SER A 166 -12.53 -39.21 1.02
C SER A 166 -13.46 -39.80 2.11
N ASN A 167 -14.77 -39.54 2.05
CA ASN A 167 -15.78 -40.18 2.89
C ASN A 167 -16.84 -40.86 2.04
#